data_190df3a29a97d1ccd58d31b01947cf9b
#
_entry.id   190df3a29a97d1ccd58d31b01947cf9b
#
_cell.length_a   1.000
_cell.length_b   1.000
_cell.length_c   1.000
_cell.angle_alpha   90.00
_cell.angle_beta   90.00
_cell.angle_gamma   90.00
#
_symmetry.space_group_name_H-M   'P 1'
#
loop_
_entity.id
_entity.type
_entity.pdbx_description
1 polymer ?
#
loop_
_entity_poly.entity_id
_entity_poly.type
_entity_poly.pdbx_seq_one_letter_code
_entity_poly.pdbx_strand_id
1 'polypeptide(L)'
;MSDEKTIFHGSSSQVLNVDVFGGCGLGAIALIVCSLLFWWGFLLLLPVPIGLAAWKWLELKCRIYEVTTERIKISRGIFSRRTDELELYRVKDLTLIEPFFFRLFGLGSVIITTNDASTPTLTIHAVKRIKELREELRQAVEVCRDKKRVRLAELE
;
A
#
# COMPACT_ATOMS: atom_id res chain seq x y z
N MET A 1 -1.80 -19.65 23.20
CA MET A 1 -2.19 -18.48 22.42
C MET A 1 -0.93 -17.62 22.34
N SER A 2 -0.31 -17.54 21.16
CA SER A 2 0.86 -16.70 20.96
C SER A 2 0.40 -15.24 21.06
N ASP A 3 1.09 -14.43 21.86
CA ASP A 3 0.86 -12.97 21.95
C ASP A 3 1.26 -12.31 20.62
N GLU A 4 0.34 -12.35 19.65
CA GLU A 4 0.51 -11.69 18.36
C GLU A 4 0.41 -10.18 18.59
N LYS A 5 1.55 -9.48 18.47
CA LYS A 5 1.64 -8.04 18.66
C LYS A 5 1.61 -7.32 17.31
N THR A 6 0.79 -6.29 17.19
CA THR A 6 0.77 -5.44 16.00
C THR A 6 2.01 -4.55 15.99
N ILE A 7 2.81 -4.67 14.92
CA ILE A 7 4.00 -3.84 14.65
C ILE A 7 3.57 -2.55 13.96
N PHE A 8 2.72 -2.68 12.92
CA PHE A 8 2.27 -1.55 12.12
C PHE A 8 0.81 -1.73 11.71
N HIS A 9 0.06 -0.65 11.80
CA HIS A 9 -1.29 -0.54 11.24
C HIS A 9 -1.44 0.81 10.54
N GLY A 10 -1.75 0.79 9.24
CA GLY A 10 -1.84 2.03 8.48
C GLY A 10 -2.39 1.83 7.07
N SER A 11 -2.52 2.94 6.35
CA SER A 11 -2.92 2.96 4.94
C SER A 11 -1.84 3.60 4.08
N SER A 12 -1.90 3.38 2.75
CA SER A 12 -1.03 4.06 1.80
C SER A 12 -1.24 5.58 1.85
N SER A 13 -0.15 6.34 1.64
CA SER A 13 -0.23 7.79 1.52
C SER A 13 -0.90 8.20 0.20
N GLN A 14 -1.72 9.27 0.24
CA GLN A 14 -2.37 9.86 -0.93
C GLN A 14 -1.38 10.47 -1.95
N VAL A 15 -0.11 10.61 -1.59
CA VAL A 15 0.96 11.02 -2.52
C VAL A 15 1.07 10.07 -3.72
N LEU A 16 0.63 8.81 -3.58
CA LEU A 16 0.55 7.87 -4.72
C LEU A 16 -0.41 8.34 -5.82
N ASN A 17 -1.40 9.15 -5.49
CA ASN A 17 -2.42 9.64 -6.41
C ASN A 17 -2.11 11.04 -6.97
N VAL A 18 -0.92 11.59 -6.69
CA VAL A 18 -0.56 12.95 -7.15
C VAL A 18 -0.65 13.08 -8.67
N ASP A 19 -0.22 12.06 -9.42
CA ASP A 19 -0.31 12.03 -10.87
C ASP A 19 -1.77 12.08 -11.35
N VAL A 20 -2.65 11.31 -10.72
CA VAL A 20 -4.09 11.28 -11.03
C VAL A 20 -4.75 12.59 -10.66
N PHE A 21 -4.44 13.14 -9.48
CA PHE A 21 -5.00 14.42 -9.03
C PHE A 21 -4.52 15.58 -9.91
N GLY A 22 -3.24 15.54 -10.33
CA GLY A 22 -2.69 16.51 -11.29
C GLY A 22 -3.41 16.43 -12.64
N GLY A 23 -3.58 15.22 -13.18
CA GLY A 23 -4.30 15.01 -14.45
C GLY A 23 -5.78 15.43 -14.38
N CYS A 24 -6.48 15.07 -13.30
CA CYS A 24 -7.87 15.48 -13.08
C CYS A 24 -8.00 17.01 -12.91
N GLY A 25 -7.06 17.64 -12.22
CA GLY A 25 -7.02 19.10 -12.05
C GLY A 25 -6.81 19.83 -13.37
N LEU A 26 -5.83 19.40 -14.17
CA LEU A 26 -5.59 19.94 -15.51
C LEU A 26 -6.79 19.73 -16.43
N GLY A 27 -7.41 18.55 -16.39
CA GLY A 27 -8.62 18.25 -17.15
C GLY A 27 -9.80 19.15 -16.75
N ALA A 28 -10.00 19.38 -15.47
CA ALA A 28 -11.05 20.31 -14.99
C ALA A 28 -10.79 21.75 -15.45
N ILE A 29 -9.54 22.23 -15.37
CA ILE A 29 -9.17 23.56 -15.85
C ILE A 29 -9.41 23.67 -17.36
N ALA A 30 -9.02 22.67 -18.15
CA ALA A 30 -9.25 22.65 -19.59
C ALA A 30 -10.76 22.71 -19.93
N LEU A 31 -11.60 21.95 -19.21
CA LEU A 31 -13.06 22.00 -19.39
C LEU A 31 -13.64 23.38 -19.07
N ILE A 32 -13.16 24.03 -18.02
CA ILE A 32 -13.59 25.40 -17.66
C ILE A 32 -13.20 26.38 -18.75
N VAL A 33 -11.96 26.33 -19.24
CA VAL A 33 -11.49 27.20 -20.32
C VAL A 33 -12.28 26.97 -21.62
N CYS A 34 -12.52 25.71 -21.99
CA CYS A 34 -13.34 25.36 -23.14
C CYS A 34 -14.78 25.87 -23.01
N SER A 35 -15.36 25.78 -21.80
CA SER A 35 -16.73 26.28 -21.55
C SER A 35 -16.85 27.80 -21.74
N LEU A 36 -15.82 28.54 -21.34
CA LEU A 36 -15.79 30.01 -21.49
C LEU A 36 -15.57 30.44 -22.95
N LEU A 37 -14.80 29.66 -23.73
CA LEU A 37 -14.43 30.01 -25.10
C LEU A 37 -15.43 29.51 -26.15
N PHE A 38 -16.02 28.36 -25.95
CA PHE A 38 -16.79 27.69 -26.98
C PHE A 38 -18.28 27.51 -26.61
N TRP A 39 -18.60 26.87 -25.46
CA TRP A 39 -19.99 26.60 -25.10
C TRP A 39 -20.11 26.08 -23.65
N TRP A 40 -21.13 26.55 -22.98
CA TRP A 40 -21.42 26.20 -21.59
C TRP A 40 -21.67 24.69 -21.35
N GLY A 41 -22.03 23.95 -22.42
CA GLY A 41 -22.22 22.50 -22.34
C GLY A 41 -21.02 21.71 -21.79
N PHE A 42 -19.80 22.24 -21.93
CA PHE A 42 -18.60 21.60 -21.36
C PHE A 42 -18.57 21.56 -19.83
N LEU A 43 -19.31 22.45 -19.16
CA LEU A 43 -19.48 22.43 -17.69
C LEU A 43 -20.17 21.16 -17.20
N LEU A 44 -21.04 20.55 -18.02
CA LEU A 44 -21.72 19.29 -17.67
C LEU A 44 -20.74 18.10 -17.57
N LEU A 45 -19.55 18.21 -18.15
CA LEU A 45 -18.50 17.20 -18.05
C LEU A 45 -17.60 17.35 -16.82
N LEU A 46 -17.71 18.44 -16.08
CA LEU A 46 -16.89 18.77 -14.91
C LEU A 46 -17.01 17.73 -13.77
N PRO A 47 -18.17 17.09 -13.49
CA PRO A 47 -18.25 16.02 -12.51
C PRO A 47 -17.38 14.79 -12.83
N VAL A 48 -17.00 14.56 -14.09
CA VAL A 48 -16.20 13.38 -14.47
C VAL A 48 -14.80 13.38 -13.84
N PRO A 49 -13.93 14.41 -14.03
CA PRO A 49 -12.62 14.43 -13.39
C PRO A 49 -12.72 14.47 -11.85
N ILE A 50 -13.74 15.13 -11.29
CA ILE A 50 -13.98 15.17 -9.85
C ILE A 50 -14.33 13.77 -9.33
N GLY A 51 -15.23 13.05 -10.01
CA GLY A 51 -15.62 11.69 -9.68
C GLY A 51 -14.45 10.70 -9.74
N LEU A 52 -13.59 10.82 -10.76
CA LEU A 52 -12.39 10.00 -10.90
C LEU A 52 -11.38 10.26 -9.77
N ALA A 53 -11.17 11.53 -9.41
CA ALA A 53 -10.29 11.89 -8.30
C ALA A 53 -10.82 11.37 -6.96
N ALA A 54 -12.12 11.52 -6.70
CA ALA A 54 -12.78 11.01 -5.51
C ALA A 54 -12.72 9.48 -5.42
N TRP A 55 -12.92 8.79 -6.54
CA TRP A 55 -12.81 7.33 -6.62
C TRP A 55 -11.40 6.85 -6.26
N LYS A 56 -10.38 7.45 -6.87
CA LYS A 56 -8.97 7.11 -6.60
C LYS A 56 -8.54 7.41 -5.17
N TRP A 57 -9.04 8.51 -4.62
CA TRP A 57 -8.83 8.83 -3.21
C TRP A 57 -9.42 7.77 -2.28
N LEU A 58 -10.64 7.33 -2.56
CA LEU A 58 -11.35 6.32 -1.77
C LEU A 58 -10.68 4.94 -1.89
N GLU A 59 -10.28 4.54 -3.11
CA GLU A 59 -9.56 3.29 -3.36
C GLU A 59 -8.30 3.18 -2.48
N LEU A 60 -7.51 4.24 -2.42
CA LEU A 60 -6.28 4.24 -1.65
C LEU A 60 -6.53 4.29 -0.13
N LYS A 61 -7.56 5.00 0.30
CA LYS A 61 -7.98 5.06 1.70
C LYS A 61 -8.48 3.70 2.21
N CYS A 62 -9.12 2.91 1.35
CA CYS A 62 -9.60 1.56 1.67
C CYS A 62 -8.49 0.49 1.66
N ARG A 63 -7.26 0.86 1.29
CA ARG A 63 -6.11 -0.04 1.35
C ARG A 63 -5.47 0.03 2.73
N ILE A 64 -5.68 -1.02 3.52
CA ILE A 64 -5.20 -1.11 4.91
C ILE A 64 -4.09 -2.17 4.97
N TYR A 65 -2.98 -1.81 5.59
CA TYR A 65 -1.87 -2.68 5.91
C TYR A 65 -1.86 -2.95 7.41
N GLU A 66 -1.85 -4.20 7.79
CA GLU A 66 -1.69 -4.65 9.15
C GLU A 66 -0.50 -5.62 9.21
N VAL A 67 0.51 -5.23 9.93
CA VAL A 67 1.72 -6.02 10.13
C VAL A 67 1.79 -6.41 11.59
N THR A 68 1.84 -7.71 11.83
CA THR A 68 1.98 -8.28 13.17
C THR A 68 3.30 -9.02 13.30
N THR A 69 3.60 -9.53 14.47
CA THR A 69 4.81 -10.32 14.72
C THR A 69 4.83 -11.69 14.03
N GLU A 70 3.69 -12.18 13.51
CA GLU A 70 3.59 -13.51 12.89
C GLU A 70 3.15 -13.46 11.43
N ARG A 71 2.37 -12.42 11.02
CA ARG A 71 1.77 -12.32 9.69
C ARG A 71 1.62 -10.89 9.19
N ILE A 72 1.49 -10.76 7.88
CA ILE A 72 1.15 -9.51 7.20
C ILE A 72 -0.20 -9.68 6.55
N LYS A 73 -1.12 -8.75 6.80
CA LYS A 73 -2.44 -8.69 6.17
C LYS A 73 -2.56 -7.43 5.34
N ILE A 74 -2.97 -7.57 4.08
CA ILE A 74 -3.28 -6.45 3.20
C ILE A 74 -4.73 -6.56 2.78
N SER A 75 -5.55 -5.63 3.26
CA SER A 75 -6.94 -5.51 2.86
C SER A 75 -7.09 -4.44 1.80
N ARG A 76 -7.75 -4.79 0.68
CA ARG A 76 -7.99 -3.92 -0.47
C ARG A 76 -9.44 -4.02 -0.91
N GLY A 77 -9.98 -2.92 -1.44
CA GLY A 77 -11.28 -2.87 -2.09
C GLY A 77 -12.28 -1.96 -1.40
N ILE A 78 -13.14 -1.31 -2.23
CA ILE A 78 -14.18 -0.38 -1.79
C ILE A 78 -15.49 -1.15 -1.56
N PHE A 79 -15.99 -1.87 -2.58
CA PHE A 79 -17.24 -2.64 -2.51
C PHE A 79 -16.99 -4.12 -2.18
N SER A 80 -15.98 -4.72 -2.79
CA SER A 80 -15.55 -6.09 -2.51
C SER A 80 -14.21 -6.05 -1.80
N ARG A 81 -14.16 -6.53 -0.57
CA ARG A 81 -12.94 -6.54 0.23
C ARG A 81 -12.19 -7.83 0.01
N ARG A 82 -10.96 -7.73 -0.49
CA ARG A 82 -10.02 -8.83 -0.57
C ARG A 82 -8.93 -8.63 0.47
N THR A 83 -8.69 -9.63 1.27
CA THR A 83 -7.60 -9.65 2.26
C THR A 83 -6.60 -10.72 1.85
N ASP A 84 -5.38 -10.28 1.54
CA ASP A 84 -4.26 -11.18 1.30
C ASP A 84 -3.48 -11.30 2.64
N GLU A 85 -3.23 -12.52 3.09
CA GLU A 85 -2.52 -12.82 4.33
C GLU A 85 -1.24 -13.59 4.02
N LEU A 86 -0.13 -13.17 4.61
CA LEU A 86 1.19 -13.77 4.44
C LEU A 86 1.84 -14.03 5.78
N GLU A 87 2.25 -15.24 6.04
CA GLU A 87 3.03 -15.62 7.22
C GLU A 87 4.49 -15.18 7.09
N LEU A 88 5.03 -14.52 8.11
CA LEU A 88 6.37 -13.91 8.08
C LEU A 88 7.50 -14.93 7.84
N TYR A 89 7.37 -16.17 8.29
CA TYR A 89 8.41 -17.18 8.06
C TYR A 89 8.60 -17.54 6.56
N ARG A 90 7.59 -17.22 5.69
CA ARG A 90 7.66 -17.45 4.24
C ARG A 90 8.35 -16.32 3.50
N VAL A 91 8.62 -15.20 4.14
CA VAL A 91 9.33 -14.06 3.55
C VAL A 91 10.73 -14.48 3.19
N LYS A 92 11.15 -14.25 1.95
CA LYS A 92 12.48 -14.55 1.42
C LYS A 92 13.39 -13.33 1.49
N ASP A 93 12.91 -12.21 1.00
CA ASP A 93 13.67 -10.96 0.91
C ASP A 93 12.79 -9.73 1.10
N LEU A 94 13.40 -8.63 1.57
CA LEU A 94 12.77 -7.34 1.83
C LEU A 94 13.53 -6.25 1.06
N THR A 95 12.97 -5.79 -0.05
CA THR A 95 13.56 -4.72 -0.86
C THR A 95 12.89 -3.39 -0.56
N LEU A 96 13.69 -2.39 -0.15
CA LEU A 96 13.23 -1.02 0.07
C LEU A 96 13.35 -0.20 -1.21
N ILE A 97 12.28 0.49 -1.59
CA ILE A 97 12.24 1.41 -2.73
C ILE A 97 11.82 2.79 -2.23
N GLU A 98 12.69 3.77 -2.42
CA GLU A 98 12.46 5.17 -2.07
C GLU A 98 12.67 6.07 -3.31
N PRO A 99 11.69 6.21 -4.21
CA PRO A 99 11.77 7.15 -5.31
C PRO A 99 12.04 8.57 -4.82
N PHE A 100 12.70 9.40 -5.64
CA PHE A 100 13.10 10.76 -5.27
C PHE A 100 11.93 11.58 -4.65
N PHE A 101 10.77 11.56 -5.32
CA PHE A 101 9.58 12.28 -4.82
C PHE A 101 9.08 11.73 -3.49
N PHE A 102 9.11 10.42 -3.28
CA PHE A 102 8.69 9.81 -2.01
C PHE A 102 9.63 10.18 -0.86
N ARG A 103 10.94 10.25 -1.14
CA ARG A 103 11.93 10.68 -0.15
C ARG A 103 11.69 12.11 0.36
N LEU A 104 11.25 13.01 -0.53
CA LEU A 104 10.92 14.40 -0.18
C LEU A 104 9.78 14.47 0.84
N PHE A 105 8.82 13.53 0.79
CA PHE A 105 7.69 13.42 1.72
C PHE A 105 7.93 12.42 2.86
N GLY A 106 9.15 11.89 3.00
CA GLY A 106 9.49 10.87 4.01
C GLY A 106 8.72 9.55 3.81
N LEU A 107 8.38 9.23 2.56
CA LEU A 107 7.65 8.04 2.18
C LEU A 107 8.57 7.04 1.49
N GLY A 108 8.20 5.76 1.56
CA GLY A 108 8.84 4.70 0.81
C GLY A 108 7.92 3.50 0.64
N SER A 109 8.38 2.53 -0.13
CA SER A 109 7.68 1.27 -0.37
C SER A 109 8.58 0.10 -0.05
N VAL A 110 8.03 -0.98 0.52
CA VAL A 110 8.76 -2.24 0.73
C VAL A 110 8.15 -3.31 -0.15
N ILE A 111 8.99 -3.94 -0.95
CA ILE A 111 8.66 -5.15 -1.69
C ILE A 111 9.10 -6.34 -0.87
N ILE A 112 8.18 -7.23 -0.60
CA ILE A 112 8.34 -8.45 0.17
C ILE A 112 8.29 -9.61 -0.81
N THR A 113 9.40 -10.29 -1.02
CA THR A 113 9.49 -11.50 -1.84
C THR A 113 9.27 -12.71 -0.97
N THR A 114 8.44 -13.65 -1.42
CA THR A 114 8.04 -14.83 -0.66
C THR A 114 8.32 -16.13 -1.40
N ASN A 115 8.32 -17.24 -0.67
CA ASN A 115 8.33 -18.59 -1.24
C ASN A 115 6.92 -19.14 -1.51
N ASP A 116 5.88 -18.32 -1.31
CA ASP A 116 4.51 -18.74 -1.56
C ASP A 116 4.16 -18.65 -3.04
N ALA A 117 3.71 -19.74 -3.64
CA ALA A 117 3.33 -19.78 -5.06
C ALA A 117 2.08 -18.92 -5.35
N SER A 118 1.20 -18.72 -4.37
CA SER A 118 -0.03 -17.93 -4.52
C SER A 118 0.23 -16.41 -4.44
N THR A 119 1.22 -15.99 -3.66
CA THR A 119 1.60 -14.58 -3.47
C THR A 119 3.12 -14.42 -3.50
N PRO A 120 3.77 -14.56 -4.68
CA PRO A 120 5.23 -14.53 -4.78
C PRO A 120 5.83 -13.17 -4.39
N THR A 121 5.04 -12.09 -4.52
CA THR A 121 5.48 -10.74 -4.20
C THR A 121 4.33 -9.95 -3.56
N LEU A 122 4.60 -9.35 -2.43
CA LEU A 122 3.69 -8.46 -1.71
C LEU A 122 4.34 -7.08 -1.58
N THR A 123 3.61 -6.00 -1.88
CA THR A 123 4.17 -4.65 -1.81
C THR A 123 3.36 -3.77 -0.87
N ILE A 124 4.06 -3.16 0.08
CA ILE A 124 3.53 -2.10 0.95
C ILE A 124 3.93 -0.77 0.32
N HIS A 125 2.96 0.01 -0.16
CA HIS A 125 3.20 1.23 -0.93
C HIS A 125 3.10 2.49 -0.09
N ALA A 126 4.06 3.41 -0.30
CA ALA A 126 4.04 4.81 0.14
C ALA A 126 3.66 4.98 1.61
N VAL A 127 4.39 4.34 2.50
CA VAL A 127 4.19 4.42 3.95
C VAL A 127 5.26 5.33 4.57
N LYS A 128 4.89 6.07 5.61
CA LYS A 128 5.83 6.86 6.41
C LYS A 128 6.72 5.96 7.27
N ARG A 129 7.93 6.44 7.60
CA ARG A 129 8.89 5.73 8.48
C ARG A 129 9.23 4.32 7.95
N ILE A 130 9.32 4.19 6.64
CA ILE A 130 9.47 2.90 5.96
C ILE A 130 10.77 2.16 6.34
N LYS A 131 11.83 2.90 6.69
CA LYS A 131 13.12 2.31 7.11
C LYS A 131 12.98 1.57 8.44
N GLU A 132 12.29 2.19 9.38
CA GLU A 132 12.02 1.61 10.69
C GLU A 132 11.11 0.38 10.53
N LEU A 133 10.02 0.51 9.77
CA LEU A 133 9.13 -0.60 9.47
C LEU A 133 9.87 -1.78 8.81
N ARG A 134 10.78 -1.52 7.86
CA ARG A 134 11.60 -2.58 7.24
C ARG A 134 12.47 -3.29 8.26
N GLU A 135 13.08 -2.56 9.18
CA GLU A 135 13.95 -3.15 10.21
C GLU A 135 13.15 -3.97 11.22
N GLU A 136 12.00 -3.47 11.67
CA GLU A 136 11.08 -4.21 12.54
C GLU A 136 10.55 -5.47 11.87
N LEU A 137 10.20 -5.39 10.56
CA LEU A 137 9.83 -6.54 9.76
C LEU A 137 10.94 -7.59 9.67
N ARG A 138 12.18 -7.16 9.43
CA ARG A 138 13.33 -8.04 9.33
C ARG A 138 13.53 -8.82 10.64
N GLN A 139 13.50 -8.12 11.77
CA GLN A 139 13.62 -8.74 13.09
C GLN A 139 12.48 -9.73 13.35
N ALA A 140 11.24 -9.36 13.02
CA ALA A 140 10.09 -10.25 13.17
C ALA A 140 10.20 -11.51 12.30
N VAL A 141 10.70 -11.38 11.06
CA VAL A 141 10.94 -12.51 10.15
C VAL A 141 11.99 -13.46 10.73
N GLU A 142 13.10 -12.94 11.25
CA GLU A 142 14.15 -13.75 11.87
C GLU A 142 13.62 -14.54 13.07
N VAL A 143 12.90 -13.87 13.98
CA VAL A 143 12.27 -14.51 15.15
C VAL A 143 11.27 -15.60 14.75
N CYS A 144 10.42 -15.34 13.73
CA CYS A 144 9.47 -16.33 13.23
C CYS A 144 10.14 -17.56 12.62
N ARG A 145 11.25 -17.36 11.88
CA ARG A 145 12.01 -18.47 11.30
C ARG A 145 12.65 -19.33 12.37
N ASP A 146 13.25 -18.72 13.40
CA ASP A 146 13.88 -19.45 14.49
C ASP A 146 12.86 -20.25 15.30
N LYS A 147 11.72 -19.66 15.65
CA LYS A 147 10.61 -20.37 16.31
C LYS A 147 10.15 -21.59 15.50
N LYS A 148 10.07 -21.46 14.18
CA LYS A 148 9.65 -22.59 13.33
C LYS A 148 10.71 -23.67 13.24
N ARG A 149 11.99 -23.32 13.17
CA ARG A 149 13.13 -24.29 13.17
C ARG A 149 13.14 -25.10 14.47
N VAL A 150 13.02 -24.43 15.62
CA VAL A 150 12.97 -25.09 16.93
C VAL A 150 11.80 -26.08 17.00
N ARG A 151 10.59 -25.65 16.58
CA ARG A 151 9.41 -26.51 16.60
C ARG A 151 9.52 -27.75 15.70
N LEU A 152 10.23 -27.65 14.56
CA LEU A 152 10.48 -28.80 13.70
C LEU A 152 11.50 -29.76 14.33
N ALA A 153 12.52 -29.24 15.00
CA ALA A 153 13.54 -30.05 15.69
C ALA A 153 13.00 -30.77 16.94
N GLU A 154 11.93 -30.28 17.55
CA GLU A 154 11.24 -30.92 18.68
C GLU A 154 10.30 -32.07 18.24
N LEU A 155 9.98 -32.15 16.95
CA LEU A 155 9.07 -33.15 16.38
C LEU A 155 9.80 -34.33 15.71
N GLU A 156 11.13 -34.29 15.57
CA GLU A 156 12.01 -35.36 15.11
C GLU A 156 12.61 -36.11 16.28
#